data_67064d942e5c3da0199a5eca5829eb76
#
_entry.id   67064d942e5c3da0199a5eca5829eb76
#
_cell.length_a   1.000
_cell.length_b   1.000
_cell.length_c   1.000
_cell.angle_alpha   90.00
_cell.angle_beta   90.00
_cell.angle_gamma   90.00
#
_symmetry.space_group_name_H-M   'P 1'
#
loop_
_entity.id
_entity.type
_entity.pdbx_description
1 polymer ?
#
loop_
_entity_poly.entity_id
_entity_poly.type
_entity_poly.pdbx_seq_one_letter_code
_entity_poly.pdbx_strand_id
1 'polypeptide(L)'
;MYIGELAKKSGNSIKAIRHYEEIGLIKSPLRQGKYRHYDASYLDILAMIKLAKSLGFTLEELKMIAQAKTQQGLIPMDLLLEHINAKRTKLLEQQNQIERMLKGLGQLEQSVSLHNACLLMSLENAEV
;
A
#
# COMPACT_ATOMS: atom_id res chain seq x y z
N MET A 1 27.79 -5.55 -3.01
CA MET A 1 27.60 -4.25 -2.30
C MET A 1 27.56 -4.47 -0.80
N TYR A 2 28.07 -3.55 -0.05
CA TYR A 2 27.84 -3.48 1.39
C TYR A 2 26.50 -2.78 1.67
N ILE A 3 26.01 -2.92 2.88
CA ILE A 3 24.65 -2.43 3.24
C ILE A 3 24.46 -0.93 2.99
N GLY A 4 25.50 -0.11 3.20
CA GLY A 4 25.42 1.33 2.96
C GLY A 4 25.19 1.69 1.49
N GLU A 5 25.86 0.98 0.58
CA GLU A 5 25.67 1.15 -0.85
C GLU A 5 24.29 0.64 -1.29
N LEU A 6 23.87 -0.50 -0.77
CA LEU A 6 22.54 -1.05 -1.04
C LEU A 6 21.45 -0.08 -0.59
N ALA A 7 21.57 0.48 0.61
CA ALA A 7 20.63 1.47 1.13
C ALA A 7 20.53 2.69 0.21
N LYS A 8 21.67 3.20 -0.22
CA LYS A 8 21.76 4.37 -1.10
C LYS A 8 21.11 4.11 -2.46
N LYS A 9 21.43 2.97 -3.08
CA LYS A 9 20.90 2.60 -4.42
C LYS A 9 19.43 2.21 -4.39
N SER A 10 18.96 1.58 -3.32
CA SER A 10 17.57 1.13 -3.21
C SER A 10 16.62 2.21 -2.68
N GLY A 11 17.17 3.29 -2.12
CA GLY A 11 16.35 4.32 -1.49
C GLY A 11 15.75 3.90 -0.16
N ASN A 12 16.25 2.83 0.45
CA ASN A 12 15.83 2.37 1.77
C ASN A 12 16.88 2.74 2.83
N SER A 13 16.45 2.89 4.08
CA SER A 13 17.38 3.09 5.19
C SER A 13 18.07 1.76 5.54
N ILE A 14 19.27 1.85 6.10
CA ILE A 14 19.98 0.67 6.63
C ILE A 14 19.11 -0.05 7.66
N LYS A 15 18.42 0.70 8.50
CA LYS A 15 17.51 0.17 9.52
C LYS A 15 16.39 -0.66 8.90
N ALA A 16 15.79 -0.18 7.82
CA ALA A 16 14.72 -0.89 7.10
C ALA A 16 15.23 -2.21 6.51
N ILE A 17 16.39 -2.18 5.87
CA ILE A 17 17.00 -3.38 5.28
C ILE A 17 17.29 -4.43 6.36
N ARG A 18 17.87 -4.03 7.48
CA ARG A 18 18.13 -4.92 8.62
C ARG A 18 16.84 -5.50 9.20
N HIS A 19 15.80 -4.68 9.30
CA HIS A 19 14.50 -5.12 9.77
C HIS A 19 13.90 -6.20 8.83
N TYR A 20 13.99 -5.99 7.52
CA TYR A 20 13.50 -6.97 6.54
C TYR A 20 14.23 -8.31 6.63
N GLU A 21 15.53 -8.28 6.90
CA GLU A 21 16.30 -9.50 7.17
C GLU A 21 15.84 -10.19 8.45
N GLU A 22 15.65 -9.43 9.53
CA GLU A 22 15.25 -9.96 10.84
C GLU A 22 13.91 -10.68 10.78
N ILE A 23 12.94 -10.12 10.06
CA ILE A 23 11.61 -10.73 9.94
C ILE A 23 11.52 -11.80 8.86
N GLY A 24 12.62 -12.07 8.16
CA GLY A 24 12.66 -13.08 7.11
C GLY A 24 12.03 -12.68 5.79
N LEU A 25 11.80 -11.39 5.58
CA LEU A 25 11.24 -10.88 4.32
C LEU A 25 12.26 -10.96 3.20
N ILE A 26 13.52 -10.67 3.50
CA ILE A 26 14.63 -10.85 2.58
C ILE A 26 15.63 -11.83 3.19
N LYS A 27 16.31 -12.56 2.31
CA LYS A 27 17.30 -13.57 2.71
C LYS A 27 18.54 -12.87 3.25
N SER A 28 19.14 -13.44 4.31
CA SER A 28 20.43 -12.96 4.80
C SER A 28 21.50 -13.19 3.73
N PRO A 29 22.32 -12.17 3.42
CA PRO A 29 23.35 -12.28 2.40
C PRO A 29 24.54 -13.09 2.85
N LEU A 30 25.35 -13.52 1.90
CA LEU A 30 26.63 -14.13 2.18
C LEU A 30 27.58 -13.09 2.78
N ARG A 31 28.35 -13.49 3.78
CA ARG A 31 29.34 -12.61 4.40
C ARG A 31 30.69 -12.73 3.71
N GLN A 32 31.32 -11.57 3.47
CA GLN A 32 32.74 -11.51 3.12
C GLN A 32 33.48 -10.99 4.35
N GLY A 33 34.17 -11.91 5.06
CA GLY A 33 34.81 -11.59 6.32
C GLY A 33 33.78 -11.20 7.39
N LYS A 34 33.93 -10.01 7.98
CA LYS A 34 33.06 -9.49 9.02
C LYS A 34 31.78 -8.83 8.47
N TYR A 35 31.74 -8.55 7.17
CA TYR A 35 30.68 -7.74 6.57
C TYR A 35 29.78 -8.56 5.66
N ARG A 36 28.49 -8.19 5.64
CA ARG A 36 27.52 -8.75 4.72
C ARG A 36 27.69 -8.16 3.34
N HIS A 37 27.67 -9.02 2.32
CA HIS A 37 27.80 -8.61 0.93
C HIS A 37 26.51 -8.92 0.16
N TYR A 38 25.90 -7.87 -0.39
CA TYR A 38 24.63 -7.95 -1.12
C TYR A 38 24.90 -7.91 -2.62
N ASP A 39 24.29 -8.83 -3.36
CA ASP A 39 24.37 -8.82 -4.83
C ASP A 39 23.25 -7.93 -5.43
N ALA A 40 23.26 -7.78 -6.76
CA ALA A 40 22.32 -6.91 -7.46
C ALA A 40 20.86 -7.37 -7.32
N SER A 41 20.61 -8.66 -7.05
CA SER A 41 19.24 -9.17 -6.89
C SER A 41 18.50 -8.53 -5.72
N TYR A 42 19.22 -8.05 -4.70
CA TYR A 42 18.63 -7.34 -3.58
C TYR A 42 18.00 -6.02 -3.98
N LEU A 43 18.52 -5.36 -5.01
CA LEU A 43 17.91 -4.14 -5.54
C LEU A 43 16.52 -4.41 -6.10
N ASP A 44 16.36 -5.49 -6.85
CA ASP A 44 15.07 -5.88 -7.42
C ASP A 44 14.05 -6.24 -6.34
N ILE A 45 14.49 -7.02 -5.35
CA ILE A 45 13.64 -7.44 -4.23
C ILE A 45 13.18 -6.20 -3.43
N LEU A 46 14.09 -5.30 -3.11
CA LEU A 46 13.75 -4.09 -2.35
C LEU A 46 12.83 -3.16 -3.14
N ALA A 47 13.00 -3.07 -4.46
CA ALA A 47 12.09 -2.32 -5.33
C ALA A 47 10.69 -2.91 -5.32
N MET A 48 10.56 -4.23 -5.38
CA MET A 48 9.27 -4.92 -5.31
C MET A 48 8.59 -4.72 -3.96
N ILE A 49 9.33 -4.77 -2.85
CA ILE A 49 8.81 -4.51 -1.51
C ILE A 49 8.28 -3.07 -1.41
N LYS A 50 9.05 -2.11 -1.91
CA LYS A 50 8.65 -0.70 -1.89
C LYS A 50 7.38 -0.46 -2.68
N LEU A 51 7.28 -1.05 -3.87
CA LEU A 51 6.07 -0.97 -4.69
C LEU A 51 4.87 -1.59 -3.97
N ALA A 52 5.02 -2.79 -3.44
CA ALA A 52 3.94 -3.49 -2.73
C ALA A 52 3.44 -2.69 -1.53
N LYS A 53 4.34 -2.12 -0.74
CA LYS A 53 3.97 -1.26 0.40
C LYS A 53 3.19 -0.03 -0.06
N SER A 54 3.56 0.57 -1.17
CA SER A 54 2.85 1.73 -1.73
C SER A 54 1.43 1.38 -2.19
N LEU A 55 1.18 0.11 -2.48
CA LEU A 55 -0.13 -0.41 -2.90
C LEU A 55 -0.99 -0.90 -1.75
N GLY A 56 -0.52 -0.74 -0.52
CA GLY A 56 -1.27 -1.12 0.68
C GLY A 56 -1.00 -2.52 1.21
N PHE A 57 0.03 -3.21 0.71
CA PHE A 57 0.46 -4.48 1.31
C PHE A 57 1.15 -4.22 2.65
N THR A 58 0.78 -4.98 3.65
CA THR A 58 1.44 -4.95 4.95
C THR A 58 2.71 -5.81 4.93
N LEU A 59 3.64 -5.54 5.85
CA LEU A 59 4.82 -6.39 6.00
C LEU A 59 4.45 -7.83 6.34
N GLU A 60 3.39 -8.05 7.10
CA GLU A 60 2.85 -9.37 7.41
C GLU A 60 2.45 -10.13 6.14
N GLU A 61 1.70 -9.49 5.25
CA GLU A 61 1.30 -10.06 3.96
C GLU A 61 2.51 -10.41 3.10
N LEU A 62 3.47 -9.48 3.00
CA LEU A 62 4.70 -9.70 2.23
C LEU A 62 5.54 -10.83 2.81
N LYS A 63 5.59 -10.93 4.13
CA LYS A 63 6.28 -12.01 4.82
C LYS A 63 5.65 -13.37 4.50
N MET A 64 4.34 -13.48 4.51
CA MET A 64 3.62 -14.70 4.13
C MET A 64 3.97 -15.14 2.70
N ILE A 65 3.98 -14.19 1.77
CA ILE A 65 4.34 -14.46 0.37
C ILE A 65 5.80 -14.90 0.27
N ALA A 66 6.70 -14.22 0.98
CA ALA A 66 8.13 -14.55 0.98
C ALA A 66 8.42 -15.93 1.56
N GLN A 67 7.70 -16.34 2.61
CA GLN A 67 7.85 -17.64 3.24
C GLN A 67 7.39 -18.79 2.34
N ALA A 68 6.51 -18.52 1.38
CA ALA A 68 6.02 -19.49 0.43
C ALA A 68 6.94 -19.68 -0.78
N LYS A 69 8.07 -18.97 -0.85
CA LYS A 69 9.04 -19.12 -1.94
C LYS A 69 9.54 -20.56 -2.04
N THR A 70 9.74 -21.00 -3.27
CA THR A 70 10.35 -22.31 -3.52
C THR A 70 11.84 -22.33 -3.12
N GLN A 71 12.46 -23.51 -3.12
CA GLN A 71 13.90 -23.63 -2.84
C GLN A 71 14.75 -22.84 -3.82
N GLN A 72 14.28 -22.64 -5.05
CA GLN A 72 14.94 -21.83 -6.07
C GLN A 72 14.69 -20.33 -5.90
N GLY A 73 13.89 -19.92 -4.92
CA GLY A 73 13.56 -18.52 -4.68
C GLY A 73 12.41 -17.99 -5.55
N LEU A 74 11.65 -18.89 -6.18
CA LEU A 74 10.50 -18.49 -6.99
C LEU A 74 9.30 -18.21 -6.11
N ILE A 75 8.62 -17.10 -6.38
CA ILE A 75 7.36 -16.75 -5.72
C ILE A 75 6.22 -17.54 -6.37
N PRO A 76 5.41 -18.29 -5.60
CA PRO A 76 4.25 -18.99 -6.18
C PRO A 76 3.25 -17.97 -6.75
N MET A 77 3.08 -17.99 -8.07
CA MET A 77 2.22 -17.01 -8.75
C MET A 77 0.76 -17.13 -8.33
N ASP A 78 0.27 -18.33 -8.06
CA ASP A 78 -1.10 -18.54 -7.60
C ASP A 78 -1.38 -17.82 -6.28
N LEU A 79 -0.47 -17.95 -5.32
CA LEU A 79 -0.58 -17.27 -4.02
C LEU A 79 -0.48 -15.75 -4.19
N LEU A 80 0.47 -15.29 -5.00
CA LEU A 80 0.64 -13.85 -5.26
C LEU A 80 -0.61 -13.25 -5.90
N LEU A 81 -1.16 -13.91 -6.91
CA LEU A 81 -2.38 -13.44 -7.60
C LEU A 81 -3.59 -13.41 -6.67
N GLU A 82 -3.69 -14.37 -5.76
CA GLU A 82 -4.74 -14.38 -4.74
C GLU A 82 -4.68 -13.12 -3.88
N HIS A 83 -3.49 -12.77 -3.38
CA HIS A 83 -3.29 -11.56 -2.59
C HIS A 83 -3.51 -10.27 -3.41
N ILE A 84 -3.04 -10.24 -4.65
CA ILE A 84 -3.23 -9.08 -5.54
C ILE A 84 -4.72 -8.86 -5.83
N ASN A 85 -5.46 -9.94 -6.14
CA ASN A 85 -6.88 -9.84 -6.44
C ASN A 85 -7.69 -9.41 -5.22
N ALA A 86 -7.34 -9.87 -4.03
CA ALA A 86 -7.96 -9.42 -2.79
C ALA A 86 -7.76 -7.92 -2.57
N LYS A 87 -6.55 -7.41 -2.81
CA LYS A 87 -6.25 -5.96 -2.73
C LYS A 87 -7.02 -5.18 -3.77
N ARG A 88 -7.08 -5.68 -4.98
CA ARG A 88 -7.83 -5.03 -6.08
C ARG A 88 -9.31 -4.90 -5.75
N THR A 89 -9.92 -5.96 -5.25
CA THR A 89 -11.33 -5.96 -4.84
C THR A 89 -11.57 -4.91 -3.75
N LYS A 90 -10.73 -4.89 -2.75
CA LYS A 90 -10.82 -3.91 -1.65
C LYS A 90 -10.72 -2.48 -2.14
N LEU A 91 -9.76 -2.20 -3.04
CA LEU A 91 -9.59 -0.87 -3.61
C LEU A 91 -10.77 -0.44 -4.46
N LEU A 92 -11.36 -1.37 -5.23
CA LEU A 92 -12.57 -1.09 -6.02
C LEU A 92 -13.75 -0.79 -5.13
N GLU A 93 -13.91 -1.50 -4.03
CA GLU A 93 -14.97 -1.21 -3.04
C GLU A 93 -14.78 0.17 -2.41
N GLN A 94 -13.55 0.53 -2.06
CA GLN A 94 -13.23 1.86 -1.52
C GLN A 94 -13.51 2.95 -2.55
N GLN A 95 -13.16 2.71 -3.81
CA GLN A 95 -13.44 3.64 -4.91
C GLN A 95 -14.94 3.88 -5.06
N ASN A 96 -15.75 2.83 -5.06
CA ASN A 96 -17.21 2.93 -5.15
C ASN A 96 -17.79 3.70 -3.97
N GLN A 97 -17.26 3.47 -2.77
CA GLN A 97 -17.69 4.19 -1.57
C GLN A 97 -17.37 5.68 -1.67
N ILE A 98 -16.18 6.02 -2.14
CA ILE A 98 -15.75 7.41 -2.34
C ILE A 98 -16.67 8.09 -3.36
N GLU A 99 -16.99 7.44 -4.46
CA GLU A 99 -17.91 7.97 -5.48
C GLU A 99 -19.29 8.24 -4.90
N ARG A 100 -19.83 7.31 -4.10
CA ARG A 100 -21.12 7.50 -3.42
C ARG A 100 -21.09 8.68 -2.45
N MET A 101 -19.99 8.84 -1.71
CA MET A 101 -19.83 9.95 -0.77
C MET A 101 -19.77 11.30 -1.50
N LEU A 102 -19.04 11.38 -2.60
CA LEU A 102 -18.97 12.58 -3.42
C LEU A 102 -20.34 12.96 -3.99
N LYS A 103 -21.07 11.96 -4.48
CA LYS A 103 -22.44 12.16 -4.96
C LYS A 103 -23.38 12.62 -3.84
N GLY A 104 -23.22 12.01 -2.67
CA GLY A 104 -24.00 12.38 -1.47
C GLY A 104 -23.77 13.81 -1.03
N LEU A 105 -22.52 14.31 -1.13
CA LEU A 105 -22.22 15.72 -0.83
C LEU A 105 -22.97 16.66 -1.74
N GLY A 106 -23.06 16.36 -3.04
CA GLY A 106 -23.86 17.14 -3.98
C GLY A 106 -25.35 17.11 -3.64
N GLN A 107 -25.87 15.97 -3.24
CA GLN A 107 -27.26 15.82 -2.79
C GLN A 107 -27.54 16.62 -1.52
N LEU A 108 -26.61 16.60 -0.57
CA LEU A 108 -26.71 17.37 0.67
C LEU A 108 -26.75 18.87 0.36
N GLU A 109 -25.88 19.37 -0.51
CA GLU A 109 -25.82 20.75 -0.94
C GLU A 109 -27.15 21.17 -1.52
N GLN A 110 -27.72 20.39 -2.45
CA GLN A 110 -29.03 20.66 -3.05
C GLN A 110 -30.16 20.65 -2.02
N SER A 111 -30.15 19.69 -1.11
CA SER A 111 -31.18 19.56 -0.08
C SER A 111 -31.20 20.79 0.86
N VAL A 112 -30.02 21.23 1.29
CA VAL A 112 -29.88 22.38 2.18
C VAL A 112 -30.27 23.67 1.44
N SER A 113 -29.85 23.82 0.19
CA SER A 113 -30.20 24.97 -0.65
C SER A 113 -31.72 25.09 -0.83
N LEU A 114 -32.39 23.97 -1.10
CA LEU A 114 -33.82 23.92 -1.26
C LEU A 114 -34.54 24.22 0.05
N HIS A 115 -34.04 23.65 1.16
CA HIS A 115 -34.58 23.91 2.48
C HIS A 115 -34.52 25.42 2.83
N ASN A 116 -33.37 26.06 2.58
CA ASN A 116 -33.17 27.48 2.83
C ASN A 116 -34.06 28.32 1.94
N ALA A 117 -34.26 27.97 0.68
CA ALA A 117 -35.17 28.67 -0.23
C ALA A 117 -36.62 28.60 0.26
N CYS A 118 -37.05 27.41 0.69
CA CYS A 118 -38.39 27.23 1.26
C CYS A 118 -38.59 28.04 2.56
N LEU A 119 -37.58 28.05 3.41
CA LEU A 119 -37.62 28.82 4.66
C LEU A 119 -37.70 30.31 4.42
N LEU A 120 -36.92 30.83 3.47
CA LEU A 120 -36.94 32.23 3.08
C LEU A 120 -38.32 32.65 2.52
N MET A 121 -38.92 31.81 1.70
CA MET A 121 -40.29 32.06 1.18
C MET A 121 -41.31 32.07 2.29
N SER A 122 -41.21 31.19 3.27
CA SER A 122 -42.11 31.17 4.44
C SER A 122 -41.98 32.45 5.29
N LEU A 123 -40.74 32.94 5.46
CA LEU A 123 -40.50 34.19 6.20
C LEU A 123 -41.03 35.39 5.46
N GLU A 124 -40.91 35.47 4.14
CA GLU A 124 -41.50 36.55 3.32
C GLU A 124 -43.02 36.54 3.41
N ASN A 125 -43.64 35.37 3.34
CA ASN A 125 -45.10 35.25 3.48
C ASN A 125 -45.59 35.60 4.88
N ALA A 126 -44.77 35.39 5.91
CA ALA A 126 -45.13 35.72 7.29
C ALA A 126 -45.11 37.23 7.56
N GLU A 127 -44.36 38.03 6.79
CA GLU A 127 -44.27 39.48 6.89
C GLU A 127 -45.44 40.20 6.23
N VAL A 128 -46.21 39.49 5.46
CA VAL A 128 -47.43 40.02 4.81
C VAL A 128 -48.64 39.77 5.70
#